data_c25f991cb842fa0f5f3b370892bf5578
#
_entry.id   c25f991cb842fa0f5f3b370892bf5578
#
_cell.length_a   1.000
_cell.length_b   1.000
_cell.length_c   1.000
_cell.angle_alpha   90.00
_cell.angle_beta   90.00
_cell.angle_gamma   90.00
#
_symmetry.space_group_name_H-M   'P 1'
#
loop_
_entity.id
_entity.type
_entity.pdbx_description
1 polymer ?
#
loop_
_entity_poly.entity_id
_entity_poly.type
_entity_poly.pdbx_seq_one_letter_code
_entity_poly.pdbx_strand_id
1 'polypeptide(L)'
;MATLARRLASARPRLTVARWFSNEAGSSKKNGSGTPKEWSDGMPEGLEEEDAASGVFDDDSDMTDVFRKNKRWMQDMTDKDADFFTNLGKDQKPTFMYIGCADSRVPANEIMGMGPGQVFVHRNVANLVVSTDINMLSCLEYAVKVLKVKHILVTGHHGCGGVKQAMKNEALGTIDAWLGNIRDIYRLHHIELDAIEDEDKRFRRLVELNVIEQCLNLYKTDIVQSQRLATWSDPNEPYAYPRIHALVFDPSVGELNKLDVDFRANISRFQHIYDLHDVPDSSTDGSGPKDSHFMFKKENPKKR
;
A
#
# COMPACT_ATOMS: atom_id res chain seq x y z
N MET A 1 -10.43 4.52 -58.82
CA MET A 1 -10.84 3.91 -57.54
C MET A 1 -10.15 4.65 -56.41
N ALA A 2 -10.63 5.81 -56.09
CA ALA A 2 -10.12 6.65 -54.99
C ALA A 2 -11.36 7.29 -54.38
N THR A 3 -11.94 6.67 -53.36
CA THR A 3 -12.99 7.29 -52.51
C THR A 3 -13.46 6.26 -51.47
N LEU A 4 -12.66 6.02 -50.42
CA LEU A 4 -13.16 5.42 -49.15
C LEU A 4 -12.12 5.49 -48.01
N ALA A 5 -11.45 6.62 -47.78
CA ALA A 5 -10.53 6.79 -46.68
C ALA A 5 -10.64 8.18 -46.03
N ARG A 6 -11.84 8.67 -45.82
CA ARG A 6 -12.10 9.90 -45.03
C ARG A 6 -13.44 9.79 -44.34
N ARG A 7 -13.49 9.13 -43.20
CA ARG A 7 -14.45 9.33 -42.10
C ARG A 7 -14.14 8.32 -41.01
N LEU A 8 -13.34 8.69 -40.03
CA LEU A 8 -13.33 8.18 -38.64
C LEU A 8 -12.23 8.93 -37.85
N ALA A 9 -12.33 10.27 -37.87
CA ALA A 9 -11.67 11.10 -36.90
C ALA A 9 -12.78 11.84 -36.13
N SER A 10 -13.53 11.11 -35.30
CA SER A 10 -14.41 11.72 -34.31
C SER A 10 -13.83 11.43 -32.94
N ALA A 11 -13.38 12.51 -32.31
CA ALA A 11 -12.84 12.59 -30.98
C ALA A 11 -13.66 11.78 -29.97
N ARG A 12 -13.03 10.78 -29.34
CA ARG A 12 -13.54 10.22 -28.09
C ARG A 12 -13.30 11.26 -26.98
N PRO A 13 -14.32 11.64 -26.21
CA PRO A 13 -14.10 12.50 -25.06
C PRO A 13 -13.26 11.73 -24.04
N ARG A 14 -12.11 12.29 -23.64
CA ARG A 14 -11.37 11.84 -22.46
C ARG A 14 -12.30 12.06 -21.26
N LEU A 15 -12.84 10.99 -20.71
CA LEU A 15 -13.49 10.98 -19.41
C LEU A 15 -12.41 11.20 -18.35
N THR A 16 -12.24 12.45 -17.95
CA THR A 16 -11.43 12.81 -16.79
C THR A 16 -12.20 12.38 -15.54
N VAL A 17 -11.61 11.54 -14.73
CA VAL A 17 -12.11 11.05 -13.41
C VAL A 17 -12.47 12.22 -12.45
N ALA A 18 -11.97 13.41 -12.73
CA ALA A 18 -12.28 14.65 -11.98
C ALA A 18 -13.77 15.07 -11.99
N ARG A 19 -14.62 14.48 -12.80
CA ARG A 19 -16.02 14.90 -12.93
C ARG A 19 -17.00 14.13 -12.04
N TRP A 20 -16.53 13.12 -11.31
CA TRP A 20 -17.38 12.32 -10.43
C TRP A 20 -17.50 12.87 -9.00
N PHE A 21 -16.60 13.76 -8.59
CA PHE A 21 -16.56 14.25 -7.21
C PHE A 21 -16.87 15.76 -7.04
N SER A 22 -17.29 16.47 -8.11
CA SER A 22 -17.51 17.92 -8.06
C SER A 22 -18.97 18.38 -8.02
N ASN A 23 -19.95 17.51 -7.84
CA ASN A 23 -21.37 17.90 -7.86
C ASN A 23 -22.14 17.44 -6.62
N GLU A 24 -21.72 17.87 -5.41
CA GLU A 24 -22.64 18.00 -4.28
C GLU A 24 -22.19 19.10 -3.31
N ALA A 25 -22.18 20.34 -3.83
CA ALA A 25 -22.25 21.54 -3.00
C ALA A 25 -23.50 22.32 -3.41
N GLY A 26 -24.65 21.74 -3.18
CA GLY A 26 -25.97 22.35 -3.36
C GLY A 26 -26.59 22.61 -2.01
N SER A 27 -26.73 23.89 -1.69
CA SER A 27 -27.39 24.49 -0.53
C SER A 27 -28.49 23.63 0.10
N SER A 28 -28.33 23.24 1.36
CA SER A 28 -29.42 22.84 2.24
C SER A 28 -29.47 23.80 3.43
N LYS A 29 -30.63 24.42 3.53
CA LYS A 29 -31.03 25.37 4.59
C LYS A 29 -30.91 24.72 5.97
N LYS A 30 -30.42 25.53 6.93
CA LYS A 30 -30.53 25.28 8.37
C LYS A 30 -31.96 24.91 8.76
N ASN A 31 -32.13 23.80 9.46
CA ASN A 31 -33.07 23.69 10.59
C ASN A 31 -32.81 22.37 11.35
N GLY A 32 -32.71 22.45 12.67
CA GLY A 32 -32.91 21.36 13.60
C GLY A 32 -31.61 20.87 14.27
N SER A 33 -31.32 21.42 15.42
CA SER A 33 -30.56 20.76 16.48
C SER A 33 -31.26 19.45 16.87
N GLY A 34 -30.84 18.35 16.24
CA GLY A 34 -31.24 17.00 16.64
C GLY A 34 -29.95 16.22 16.81
N THR A 35 -29.63 15.90 18.04
CA THR A 35 -28.75 14.80 18.41
C THR A 35 -29.10 13.58 17.56
N PRO A 36 -28.13 12.82 17.02
CA PRO A 36 -28.40 11.57 16.33
C PRO A 36 -29.22 10.68 17.27
N LYS A 37 -30.34 10.16 16.77
CA LYS A 37 -31.18 9.23 17.52
C LYS A 37 -30.31 8.11 18.08
N GLU A 38 -30.46 7.92 19.37
CA GLU A 38 -29.88 6.85 20.16
C GLU A 38 -29.95 5.51 19.41
N TRP A 39 -28.79 4.89 19.25
CA TRP A 39 -28.67 3.46 18.98
C TRP A 39 -28.98 2.69 20.28
N SER A 40 -30.15 2.93 20.84
CA SER A 40 -30.56 2.32 22.10
C SER A 40 -31.37 1.02 21.95
N ASP A 41 -31.73 0.66 20.72
CA ASP A 41 -32.57 -0.51 20.49
C ASP A 41 -31.73 -1.70 20.01
N GLY A 42 -31.19 -2.48 20.96
CA GLY A 42 -30.62 -3.79 20.64
C GLY A 42 -29.40 -4.28 21.41
N MET A 43 -29.03 -3.64 22.51
CA MET A 43 -28.04 -4.25 23.42
C MET A 43 -28.74 -4.92 24.59
N PRO A 44 -28.35 -6.17 24.95
CA PRO A 44 -28.80 -6.79 26.21
C PRO A 44 -28.32 -5.94 27.39
N GLU A 45 -29.24 -5.53 28.25
CA GLU A 45 -28.90 -4.98 29.57
C GLU A 45 -28.24 -6.08 30.40
N GLY A 46 -27.05 -5.83 30.95
CA GLY A 46 -26.46 -6.70 31.97
C GLY A 46 -25.06 -7.26 31.64
N LEU A 47 -24.16 -6.52 31.03
CA LEU A 47 -22.77 -6.92 30.97
C LEU A 47 -21.97 -6.23 32.07
N GLU A 48 -21.75 -6.94 33.19
CA GLU A 48 -20.89 -6.51 34.29
C GLU A 48 -19.39 -6.68 33.92
N GLU A 49 -18.51 -5.85 34.51
CA GLU A 49 -17.10 -5.66 34.14
C GLU A 49 -16.15 -6.84 34.49
N GLU A 50 -16.62 -7.98 34.96
CA GLU A 50 -15.75 -9.00 35.58
C GLU A 50 -15.20 -10.10 34.67
N ASP A 51 -15.60 -10.23 33.38
CA ASP A 51 -15.23 -11.39 32.55
C ASP A 51 -13.99 -11.22 31.64
N ALA A 52 -13.13 -10.28 31.92
CA ALA A 52 -11.97 -9.98 31.07
C ALA A 52 -10.79 -10.98 31.18
N ALA A 53 -10.89 -12.04 32.01
CA ALA A 53 -9.74 -12.89 32.33
C ALA A 53 -9.81 -14.35 31.83
N SER A 54 -10.93 -14.82 31.28
CA SER A 54 -11.03 -16.20 30.77
C SER A 54 -10.96 -16.24 29.24
N GLY A 55 -9.86 -16.71 28.69
CA GLY A 55 -9.63 -16.83 27.23
C GLY A 55 -10.37 -18.02 26.59
N VAL A 56 -11.61 -18.31 26.99
CA VAL A 56 -12.48 -19.31 26.35
C VAL A 56 -13.57 -18.55 25.61
N PHE A 57 -13.51 -18.56 24.28
CA PHE A 57 -14.49 -17.92 23.40
C PHE A 57 -15.68 -18.88 23.23
N ASP A 58 -16.85 -18.47 23.65
CA ASP A 58 -18.14 -19.11 23.35
C ASP A 58 -18.74 -18.45 22.10
N ASP A 59 -19.33 -19.21 21.20
CA ASP A 59 -19.61 -18.85 19.80
C ASP A 59 -20.45 -17.56 19.61
N ASP A 60 -21.33 -17.23 20.57
CA ASP A 60 -22.11 -15.99 20.58
C ASP A 60 -21.43 -14.83 21.33
N SER A 61 -20.38 -15.08 22.10
CA SER A 61 -19.66 -14.08 22.90
C SER A 61 -18.67 -13.26 22.08
N ASP A 62 -18.14 -13.81 20.96
CA ASP A 62 -17.07 -13.20 20.18
C ASP A 62 -17.48 -11.85 19.57
N MET A 63 -18.69 -11.74 19.03
CA MET A 63 -19.17 -10.47 18.46
C MET A 63 -19.48 -9.45 19.54
N THR A 64 -20.03 -9.88 20.69
CA THR A 64 -20.26 -9.02 21.84
C THR A 64 -18.94 -8.44 22.36
N ASP A 65 -17.89 -9.28 22.42
CA ASP A 65 -16.54 -8.86 22.82
C ASP A 65 -15.93 -7.84 21.85
N VAL A 66 -16.13 -8.00 20.54
CA VAL A 66 -15.71 -7.01 19.55
C VAL A 66 -16.32 -5.64 19.82
N PHE A 67 -17.64 -5.57 20.07
CA PHE A 67 -18.32 -4.30 20.34
C PHE A 67 -17.89 -3.69 21.68
N ARG A 68 -17.69 -4.50 22.71
CA ARG A 68 -17.18 -4.07 24.02
C ARG A 68 -15.77 -3.47 23.89
N LYS A 69 -14.86 -4.15 23.16
CA LYS A 69 -13.51 -3.66 22.88
C LYS A 69 -13.52 -2.38 22.05
N ASN A 70 -14.43 -2.28 21.07
CA ASN A 70 -14.60 -1.04 20.29
C ASN A 70 -15.05 0.12 21.16
N LYS A 71 -16.02 -0.07 22.08
CA LYS A 71 -16.45 0.98 23.02
C LYS A 71 -15.29 1.44 23.92
N ARG A 72 -14.50 0.51 24.45
CA ARG A 72 -13.33 0.85 25.23
C ARG A 72 -12.31 1.67 24.41
N TRP A 73 -12.01 1.21 23.21
CA TRP A 73 -11.14 1.95 22.31
C TRP A 73 -11.68 3.36 22.01
N MET A 74 -12.99 3.51 21.77
CA MET A 74 -13.60 4.83 21.56
C MET A 74 -13.39 5.73 22.78
N GLN A 75 -13.58 5.22 23.99
CA GLN A 75 -13.37 5.97 25.22
C GLN A 75 -11.90 6.37 25.38
N ASP A 76 -10.97 5.41 25.21
CA ASP A 76 -9.53 5.65 25.32
C ASP A 76 -9.05 6.72 24.33
N MET A 77 -9.61 6.76 23.11
CA MET A 77 -9.26 7.77 22.11
C MET A 77 -9.85 9.13 22.43
N THR A 78 -11.09 9.18 22.92
CA THR A 78 -11.76 10.44 23.33
C THR A 78 -11.10 11.05 24.57
N ASP A 79 -10.67 10.23 25.52
CA ASP A 79 -9.97 10.69 26.72
C ASP A 79 -8.60 11.29 26.40
N LYS A 80 -7.93 10.78 25.36
CA LYS A 80 -6.65 11.32 24.87
C LYS A 80 -6.81 12.60 24.06
N ASP A 81 -7.87 12.69 23.27
CA ASP A 81 -8.19 13.81 22.39
C ASP A 81 -9.72 13.88 22.18
N ALA A 82 -10.38 14.84 22.81
CA ALA A 82 -11.84 15.03 22.74
C ALA A 82 -12.35 15.24 21.30
N ASP A 83 -11.52 15.78 20.40
CA ASP A 83 -11.87 16.05 19.01
C ASP A 83 -11.43 14.93 18.06
N PHE A 84 -10.86 13.83 18.57
CA PHE A 84 -10.28 12.76 17.76
C PHE A 84 -11.23 12.26 16.66
N PHE A 85 -12.43 11.82 17.00
CA PHE A 85 -13.39 11.29 16.02
C PHE A 85 -13.98 12.38 15.13
N THR A 86 -14.18 13.57 15.66
CA THR A 86 -14.64 14.72 14.89
C THR A 86 -13.63 15.06 13.78
N ASN A 87 -12.33 15.01 14.09
CA ASN A 87 -11.26 15.25 13.13
C ASN A 87 -11.09 14.08 12.15
N LEU A 88 -11.13 12.84 12.64
CA LEU A 88 -11.01 11.64 11.81
C LEU A 88 -12.14 11.53 10.78
N GLY A 89 -13.35 11.95 11.15
CA GLY A 89 -14.53 11.90 10.28
C GLY A 89 -14.57 12.95 9.16
N LYS A 90 -13.68 13.95 9.16
CA LYS A 90 -13.72 15.04 8.18
C LYS A 90 -13.12 14.63 6.82
N ASP A 91 -11.94 14.03 6.83
CA ASP A 91 -11.13 13.85 5.62
C ASP A 91 -9.99 12.84 5.92
N GLN A 92 -9.41 12.24 4.86
CA GLN A 92 -8.19 11.45 4.98
C GLN A 92 -7.09 12.03 4.09
N LYS A 93 -5.90 12.21 4.67
CA LYS A 93 -4.69 12.69 3.95
C LYS A 93 -3.47 11.84 4.32
N PRO A 94 -3.50 10.54 4.04
CA PRO A 94 -2.40 9.65 4.38
C PRO A 94 -1.15 10.04 3.58
N THR A 95 -0.01 10.07 4.25
CA THR A 95 1.30 10.25 3.59
C THR A 95 1.78 8.96 2.95
N PHE A 96 1.32 7.83 3.48
CA PHE A 96 1.80 6.50 3.15
C PHE A 96 0.69 5.63 2.57
N MET A 97 1.05 4.86 1.52
CA MET A 97 0.33 3.66 1.14
C MET A 97 1.14 2.45 1.59
N TYR A 98 0.49 1.51 2.27
CA TYR A 98 1.07 0.24 2.68
C TYR A 98 0.50 -0.89 1.82
N ILE A 99 1.38 -1.70 1.24
CA ILE A 99 1.02 -2.94 0.53
C ILE A 99 1.67 -4.08 1.27
N GLY A 100 0.89 -4.90 1.97
CA GLY A 100 1.41 -5.94 2.84
C GLY A 100 0.66 -7.25 2.80
N CYS A 101 1.17 -8.21 3.57
CA CYS A 101 0.54 -9.52 3.68
C CYS A 101 -0.78 -9.46 4.47
N ALA A 102 -1.74 -10.32 4.09
CA ALA A 102 -2.98 -10.55 4.82
C ALA A 102 -2.78 -11.30 6.16
N ASP A 103 -1.56 -11.76 6.46
CA ASP A 103 -1.23 -12.47 7.70
C ASP A 103 -1.62 -11.65 8.93
N SER A 104 -2.39 -12.25 9.85
CA SER A 104 -2.94 -11.59 11.04
C SER A 104 -1.87 -11.04 12.00
N ARG A 105 -0.65 -11.58 11.94
CA ARG A 105 0.48 -11.16 12.77
C ARG A 105 1.16 -9.88 12.28
N VAL A 106 0.70 -9.33 11.15
CA VAL A 106 1.35 -8.18 10.48
C VAL A 106 0.34 -7.03 10.33
N PRO A 107 -0.12 -6.40 11.43
CA PRO A 107 -1.05 -5.30 11.38
C PRO A 107 -0.33 -4.01 10.95
N ALA A 108 -0.71 -3.45 9.79
CA ALA A 108 0.02 -2.37 9.12
C ALA A 108 0.26 -1.14 10.02
N ASN A 109 -0.79 -0.64 10.67
CA ASN A 109 -0.69 0.57 11.47
C ASN A 109 0.18 0.36 12.73
N GLU A 110 0.00 -0.78 13.41
CA GLU A 110 0.71 -1.06 14.66
C GLU A 110 2.20 -1.23 14.45
N ILE A 111 2.61 -2.02 13.42
CA ILE A 111 4.04 -2.21 13.14
C ILE A 111 4.76 -0.94 12.70
N MET A 112 4.00 0.05 12.20
CA MET A 112 4.52 1.37 11.83
C MET A 112 4.38 2.41 12.95
N GLY A 113 3.76 2.07 14.07
CA GLY A 113 3.46 3.02 15.15
C GLY A 113 2.53 4.15 14.72
N MET A 114 1.61 3.90 13.79
CA MET A 114 0.72 4.89 13.19
C MET A 114 -0.73 4.67 13.57
N GLY A 115 -1.45 5.77 13.81
CA GLY A 115 -2.87 5.77 14.12
C GLY A 115 -3.79 5.72 12.90
N PRO A 116 -5.13 5.69 13.15
CA PRO A 116 -6.14 5.80 12.11
C PRO A 116 -5.96 7.05 11.23
N GLY A 117 -6.24 6.93 9.93
CA GLY A 117 -6.15 8.04 8.96
C GLY A 117 -4.74 8.33 8.42
N GLN A 118 -3.68 7.75 9.01
CA GLN A 118 -2.29 8.05 8.64
C GLN A 118 -1.74 7.17 7.51
N VAL A 119 -2.32 5.98 7.30
CA VAL A 119 -1.86 5.00 6.32
C VAL A 119 -3.03 4.51 5.48
N PHE A 120 -2.88 4.53 4.16
CA PHE A 120 -3.80 3.90 3.23
C PHE A 120 -3.34 2.46 2.97
N VAL A 121 -4.16 1.46 3.31
CA VAL A 121 -3.72 0.07 3.43
C VAL A 121 -4.35 -0.81 2.36
N HIS A 122 -3.51 -1.55 1.63
CA HIS A 122 -3.89 -2.69 0.80
C HIS A 122 -3.21 -3.97 1.33
N ARG A 123 -3.97 -5.06 1.43
CA ARG A 123 -3.44 -6.35 1.91
C ARG A 123 -3.93 -7.50 1.06
N ASN A 124 -3.02 -8.41 0.73
CA ASN A 124 -3.31 -9.67 0.05
C ASN A 124 -2.34 -10.77 0.52
N VAL A 125 -2.53 -12.01 0.09
CA VAL A 125 -1.59 -13.09 0.45
C VAL A 125 -0.22 -12.78 -0.15
N ALA A 126 0.80 -12.66 0.71
CA ALA A 126 2.20 -12.41 0.36
C ALA A 126 2.51 -11.05 -0.29
N ASN A 127 1.75 -10.01 0.00
CA ASN A 127 2.03 -8.62 -0.42
C ASN A 127 2.30 -8.43 -1.93
N LEU A 128 1.57 -9.15 -2.78
CA LEU A 128 1.82 -9.14 -4.22
C LEU A 128 1.27 -7.88 -4.92
N VAL A 129 1.99 -7.44 -5.93
CA VAL A 129 1.61 -6.41 -6.89
C VAL A 129 1.53 -7.07 -8.26
N VAL A 130 0.34 -7.52 -8.63
CA VAL A 130 0.09 -8.26 -9.87
C VAL A 130 -0.55 -7.33 -10.90
N SER A 131 0.04 -7.26 -12.08
CA SER A 131 -0.38 -6.32 -13.14
C SER A 131 -1.80 -6.55 -13.67
N THR A 132 -2.40 -7.70 -13.39
CA THR A 132 -3.78 -8.05 -13.77
C THR A 132 -4.76 -8.01 -12.60
N ASP A 133 -4.29 -7.74 -11.37
CA ASP A 133 -5.15 -7.60 -10.20
C ASP A 133 -5.76 -6.20 -10.16
N ILE A 134 -6.97 -6.10 -10.71
CA ILE A 134 -7.71 -4.84 -10.77
C ILE A 134 -8.01 -4.25 -9.38
N ASN A 135 -8.15 -5.09 -8.35
CA ASN A 135 -8.39 -4.63 -6.99
C ASN A 135 -7.16 -3.87 -6.46
N MET A 136 -5.97 -4.47 -6.58
CA MET A 136 -4.71 -3.83 -6.18
C MET A 136 -4.46 -2.55 -7.01
N LEU A 137 -4.63 -2.62 -8.34
CA LEU A 137 -4.43 -1.48 -9.23
C LEU A 137 -5.40 -0.32 -8.93
N SER A 138 -6.67 -0.59 -8.63
CA SER A 138 -7.65 0.44 -8.26
C SER A 138 -7.29 1.10 -6.93
N CYS A 139 -6.83 0.31 -5.95
CA CYS A 139 -6.34 0.82 -4.68
C CYS A 139 -5.09 1.70 -4.88
N LEU A 140 -4.15 1.26 -5.72
CA LEU A 140 -2.95 2.01 -6.08
C LEU A 140 -3.30 3.33 -6.77
N GLU A 141 -4.19 3.30 -7.76
CA GLU A 141 -4.57 4.50 -8.49
C GLU A 141 -5.25 5.53 -7.57
N TYR A 142 -6.14 5.09 -6.69
CA TYR A 142 -6.77 5.97 -5.71
C TYR A 142 -5.74 6.59 -4.76
N ALA A 143 -4.81 5.79 -4.23
CA ALA A 143 -3.75 6.28 -3.35
C ALA A 143 -2.85 7.33 -4.05
N VAL A 144 -2.46 7.05 -5.29
CA VAL A 144 -1.49 7.88 -6.03
C VAL A 144 -2.14 9.11 -6.63
N LYS A 145 -3.29 8.97 -7.33
CA LYS A 145 -3.90 10.06 -8.10
C LYS A 145 -4.89 10.90 -7.29
N VAL A 146 -5.61 10.28 -6.34
CA VAL A 146 -6.62 10.97 -5.54
C VAL A 146 -6.04 11.44 -4.21
N LEU A 147 -5.49 10.52 -3.41
CA LEU A 147 -4.94 10.85 -2.09
C LEU A 147 -3.54 11.47 -2.17
N LYS A 148 -2.83 11.30 -3.28
CA LYS A 148 -1.50 11.85 -3.55
C LYS A 148 -0.48 11.45 -2.47
N VAL A 149 -0.49 10.17 -2.09
CA VAL A 149 0.47 9.63 -1.12
C VAL A 149 1.90 9.88 -1.59
N LYS A 150 2.78 10.22 -0.66
CA LYS A 150 4.18 10.50 -0.98
C LYS A 150 5.06 9.26 -0.95
N HIS A 151 4.63 8.22 -0.25
CA HIS A 151 5.40 7.00 -0.06
C HIS A 151 4.53 5.77 -0.25
N ILE A 152 5.05 4.76 -0.96
CA ILE A 152 4.46 3.42 -1.04
C ILE A 152 5.42 2.44 -0.39
N LEU A 153 4.92 1.72 0.61
CA LEU A 153 5.68 0.75 1.38
C LEU A 153 5.24 -0.65 0.97
N VAL A 154 6.09 -1.39 0.27
CA VAL A 154 5.85 -2.82 0.02
C VAL A 154 6.49 -3.59 1.16
N THR A 155 5.65 -4.22 1.98
CA THR A 155 6.12 -4.85 3.22
C THR A 155 5.83 -6.34 3.20
N GLY A 156 6.89 -7.14 3.06
CA GLY A 156 6.88 -8.58 3.33
C GLY A 156 7.10 -8.86 4.80
N HIS A 157 7.07 -10.14 5.17
CA HIS A 157 7.41 -10.54 6.53
C HIS A 157 8.07 -11.92 6.56
N HIS A 158 8.99 -12.13 7.49
CA HIS A 158 9.54 -13.46 7.73
C HIS A 158 8.46 -14.41 8.24
N GLY A 159 8.58 -15.69 7.90
CA GLY A 159 7.56 -16.68 8.24
C GLY A 159 6.26 -16.58 7.43
N CYS A 160 6.26 -15.93 6.26
CA CYS A 160 5.09 -15.78 5.39
C CYS A 160 4.61 -17.15 4.88
N GLY A 161 3.35 -17.51 5.22
CA GLY A 161 2.77 -18.79 4.80
C GLY A 161 2.63 -18.91 3.28
N GLY A 162 2.26 -17.82 2.58
CA GLY A 162 2.13 -17.82 1.12
C GLY A 162 3.47 -18.08 0.43
N VAL A 163 4.55 -17.41 0.85
CA VAL A 163 5.89 -17.63 0.29
C VAL A 163 6.38 -19.07 0.60
N LYS A 164 6.16 -19.55 1.82
CA LYS A 164 6.53 -20.93 2.20
C LYS A 164 5.81 -21.98 1.36
N GLN A 165 4.51 -21.78 1.09
CA GLN A 165 3.75 -22.70 0.24
C GLN A 165 4.18 -22.62 -1.24
N ALA A 166 4.58 -21.47 -1.72
CA ALA A 166 5.09 -21.33 -3.10
C ALA A 166 6.38 -22.14 -3.35
N MET A 167 7.19 -22.39 -2.31
CA MET A 167 8.40 -23.22 -2.40
C MET A 167 8.10 -24.73 -2.48
N LYS A 168 6.87 -25.14 -2.13
CA LYS A 168 6.49 -26.54 -2.17
C LYS A 168 6.02 -26.96 -3.57
N ASN A 169 6.36 -28.17 -3.96
CA ASN A 169 5.85 -28.80 -5.18
C ASN A 169 4.56 -29.58 -4.86
N GLU A 170 3.52 -28.85 -4.46
CA GLU A 170 2.22 -29.39 -4.07
C GLU A 170 1.10 -28.60 -4.76
N ALA A 171 0.02 -29.30 -5.15
CA ALA A 171 -1.18 -28.66 -5.66
C ALA A 171 -2.09 -28.23 -4.49
N LEU A 172 -2.41 -26.95 -4.41
CA LEU A 172 -3.14 -26.32 -3.30
C LEU A 172 -4.52 -25.77 -3.73
N GLY A 173 -4.95 -26.07 -4.95
CA GLY A 173 -6.23 -25.60 -5.50
C GLY A 173 -6.17 -24.13 -5.97
N THR A 174 -7.21 -23.37 -5.71
CA THR A 174 -7.37 -21.99 -6.25
C THR A 174 -6.18 -21.08 -5.93
N ILE A 175 -5.55 -21.24 -4.77
CA ILE A 175 -4.42 -20.39 -4.35
C ILE A 175 -3.18 -20.60 -5.23
N ASP A 176 -3.06 -21.73 -5.94
CA ASP A 176 -1.90 -21.98 -6.82
C ASP A 176 -1.76 -20.95 -7.93
N ALA A 177 -2.87 -20.47 -8.48
CA ALA A 177 -2.82 -19.40 -9.49
C ALA A 177 -2.21 -18.11 -8.94
N TRP A 178 -2.47 -17.82 -7.67
CA TRP A 178 -1.90 -16.68 -6.96
C TRP A 178 -0.42 -16.89 -6.62
N LEU A 179 -0.09 -18.05 -6.06
CA LEU A 179 1.28 -18.43 -5.69
C LEU A 179 2.20 -18.60 -6.90
N GLY A 180 1.63 -18.80 -8.10
CA GLY A 180 2.36 -18.80 -9.36
C GLY A 180 3.26 -17.58 -9.54
N ASN A 181 2.79 -16.40 -9.10
CA ASN A 181 3.57 -15.16 -9.14
C ASN A 181 4.86 -15.27 -8.30
N ILE A 182 4.81 -15.94 -7.14
CA ILE A 182 5.99 -16.14 -6.26
C ILE A 182 6.91 -17.23 -6.85
N ARG A 183 6.32 -18.28 -7.43
CA ARG A 183 7.10 -19.32 -8.13
C ARG A 183 7.86 -18.74 -9.34
N ASP A 184 7.27 -17.78 -10.03
CA ASP A 184 7.97 -17.06 -11.10
C ASP A 184 9.15 -16.22 -10.58
N ILE A 185 9.02 -15.62 -9.39
CA ILE A 185 10.14 -14.94 -8.73
C ILE A 185 11.24 -15.94 -8.38
N TYR A 186 10.89 -17.10 -7.81
CA TYR A 186 11.86 -18.17 -7.56
C TYR A 186 12.58 -18.58 -8.84
N ARG A 187 11.82 -18.81 -9.93
CA ARG A 187 12.36 -19.15 -11.25
C ARG A 187 13.30 -18.06 -11.78
N LEU A 188 12.99 -16.80 -11.60
CA LEU A 188 13.81 -15.66 -12.03
C LEU A 188 15.14 -15.62 -11.26
N HIS A 189 15.13 -15.94 -9.98
CA HIS A 189 16.28 -15.88 -9.08
C HIS A 189 16.82 -17.26 -8.69
N HIS A 190 16.50 -18.32 -9.45
CA HIS A 190 16.81 -19.70 -9.08
C HIS A 190 18.32 -19.94 -8.85
N ILE A 191 19.21 -19.32 -9.64
CA ILE A 191 20.66 -19.47 -9.48
C ILE A 191 21.11 -19.01 -8.08
N GLU A 192 20.60 -17.86 -7.62
CA GLU A 192 20.89 -17.34 -6.28
C GLU A 192 20.27 -18.23 -5.19
N LEU A 193 18.99 -18.57 -5.35
CA LEU A 193 18.23 -19.31 -4.35
C LEU A 193 18.73 -20.76 -4.20
N ASP A 194 19.01 -21.44 -5.29
CA ASP A 194 19.49 -22.82 -5.27
C ASP A 194 20.93 -22.95 -4.72
N ALA A 195 21.71 -21.86 -4.77
CA ALA A 195 23.03 -21.83 -4.13
C ALA A 195 22.97 -21.73 -2.60
N ILE A 196 21.82 -21.41 -2.03
CA ILE A 196 21.62 -21.36 -0.58
C ILE A 196 21.22 -22.76 -0.08
N GLU A 197 22.14 -23.48 0.53
CA GLU A 197 21.89 -24.84 1.03
C GLU A 197 20.87 -24.87 2.18
N ASP A 198 20.95 -23.90 3.11
CA ASP A 198 20.06 -23.76 4.26
C ASP A 198 18.65 -23.35 3.79
N GLU A 199 17.66 -24.21 4.05
CA GLU A 199 16.28 -24.01 3.60
C GLU A 199 15.65 -22.77 4.25
N ASP A 200 15.91 -22.49 5.52
CA ASP A 200 15.36 -21.33 6.22
C ASP A 200 15.96 -20.02 5.69
N LYS A 201 17.26 -20.00 5.39
CA LYS A 201 17.91 -18.86 4.75
C LYS A 201 17.40 -18.65 3.34
N ARG A 202 17.22 -19.71 2.56
CA ARG A 202 16.64 -19.66 1.22
C ARG A 202 15.22 -19.13 1.26
N PHE A 203 14.41 -19.57 2.21
CA PHE A 203 13.06 -19.07 2.43
C PHE A 203 13.06 -17.56 2.79
N ARG A 204 13.89 -17.16 3.74
CA ARG A 204 14.04 -15.72 4.09
C ARG A 204 14.45 -14.90 2.88
N ARG A 205 15.38 -15.39 2.08
CA ARG A 205 15.82 -14.72 0.87
C ARG A 205 14.71 -14.61 -0.19
N LEU A 206 13.89 -15.62 -0.36
CA LEU A 206 12.73 -15.54 -1.26
C LEU A 206 11.70 -14.52 -0.78
N VAL A 207 11.48 -14.35 0.53
CA VAL A 207 10.64 -13.28 1.07
C VAL A 207 11.17 -11.90 0.66
N GLU A 208 12.48 -11.68 0.77
CA GLU A 208 13.12 -10.42 0.39
C GLU A 208 13.01 -10.17 -1.12
N LEU A 209 13.34 -11.18 -1.95
CA LEU A 209 13.23 -11.09 -3.41
C LEU A 209 11.78 -10.85 -3.86
N ASN A 210 10.81 -11.47 -3.20
CA ASN A 210 9.40 -11.18 -3.45
C ASN A 210 9.11 -9.68 -3.23
N VAL A 211 9.52 -9.11 -2.12
CA VAL A 211 9.32 -7.66 -1.86
C VAL A 211 9.98 -6.79 -2.94
N ILE A 212 11.21 -7.12 -3.32
CA ILE A 212 11.96 -6.38 -4.36
C ILE A 212 11.22 -6.41 -5.70
N GLU A 213 10.78 -7.59 -6.14
CA GLU A 213 10.07 -7.75 -7.41
C GLU A 213 8.69 -7.04 -7.38
N GLN A 214 8.00 -7.04 -6.24
CA GLN A 214 6.75 -6.27 -6.12
C GLN A 214 7.00 -4.75 -6.19
N CYS A 215 8.10 -4.25 -5.65
CA CYS A 215 8.50 -2.85 -5.85
C CYS A 215 8.78 -2.55 -7.33
N LEU A 216 9.48 -3.44 -8.03
CA LEU A 216 9.72 -3.30 -9.47
C LEU A 216 8.41 -3.35 -10.26
N ASN A 217 7.45 -4.20 -9.87
CA ASN A 217 6.14 -4.24 -10.49
C ASN A 217 5.37 -2.92 -10.33
N LEU A 218 5.48 -2.23 -9.20
CA LEU A 218 4.93 -0.88 -9.02
C LEU A 218 5.55 0.11 -10.01
N TYR A 219 6.87 0.10 -10.15
CA TYR A 219 7.57 0.98 -11.11
C TYR A 219 7.13 0.74 -12.56
N LYS A 220 6.74 -0.49 -12.92
CA LYS A 220 6.24 -0.84 -14.26
C LYS A 220 4.82 -0.33 -14.54
N THR A 221 4.10 0.19 -13.53
CA THR A 221 2.74 0.71 -13.73
C THR A 221 2.75 2.14 -14.26
N ASP A 222 1.88 2.44 -15.23
CA ASP A 222 1.64 3.81 -15.69
C ASP A 222 1.17 4.73 -14.53
N ILE A 223 0.43 4.18 -13.58
CA ILE A 223 -0.06 4.90 -12.40
C ILE A 223 1.10 5.57 -11.65
N VAL A 224 2.16 4.82 -11.39
CA VAL A 224 3.34 5.31 -10.67
C VAL A 224 4.19 6.20 -11.57
N GLN A 225 4.46 5.74 -12.81
CA GLN A 225 5.34 6.46 -13.74
C GLN A 225 4.80 7.85 -14.08
N SER A 226 3.53 7.95 -14.47
CA SER A 226 2.91 9.23 -14.84
C SER A 226 2.89 10.21 -13.67
N GLN A 227 2.61 9.74 -12.44
CA GLN A 227 2.61 10.61 -11.27
C GLN A 227 4.01 11.06 -10.86
N ARG A 228 5.00 10.18 -10.93
CA ARG A 228 6.40 10.54 -10.67
C ARG A 228 6.90 11.57 -11.65
N LEU A 229 6.59 11.41 -12.94
CA LEU A 229 6.94 12.40 -13.97
C LEU A 229 6.25 13.74 -13.73
N ALA A 230 4.97 13.74 -13.36
CA ALA A 230 4.22 14.95 -13.05
C ALA A 230 4.82 15.71 -11.86
N THR A 231 5.11 15.02 -10.76
CA THR A 231 5.72 15.65 -9.57
C THR A 231 7.18 16.06 -9.81
N TRP A 232 7.92 15.32 -10.64
CA TRP A 232 9.25 15.73 -11.06
C TRP A 232 9.23 17.02 -11.86
N SER A 233 8.22 17.23 -12.68
CA SER A 233 8.07 18.44 -13.49
C SER A 233 7.54 19.64 -12.71
N ASP A 234 7.01 19.44 -11.47
CA ASP A 234 6.52 20.54 -10.62
C ASP A 234 7.70 21.15 -9.83
N PRO A 235 7.99 22.47 -10.01
CA PRO A 235 9.08 23.14 -9.30
C PRO A 235 8.85 23.26 -7.79
N ASN A 236 7.62 23.07 -7.30
CA ASN A 236 7.29 23.14 -5.88
C ASN A 236 7.49 21.80 -5.17
N GLU A 237 7.58 20.69 -5.91
CA GLU A 237 7.83 19.37 -5.30
C GLU A 237 9.33 19.09 -5.28
N PRO A 238 9.90 18.76 -4.10
CA PRO A 238 11.34 18.51 -3.97
C PRO A 238 11.81 17.18 -4.58
N TYR A 239 10.88 16.24 -4.81
CA TYR A 239 11.16 14.88 -5.28
C TYR A 239 10.13 14.40 -6.28
N ALA A 240 10.48 13.33 -7.01
CA ALA A 240 9.52 12.57 -7.79
C ALA A 240 8.71 11.63 -6.86
N TYR A 241 7.42 11.87 -6.71
CA TYR A 241 6.51 11.09 -5.88
C TYR A 241 5.57 10.23 -6.72
N PRO A 242 5.08 9.07 -6.21
CA PRO A 242 5.45 8.47 -4.92
C PRO A 242 6.85 7.85 -4.92
N ARG A 243 7.46 7.78 -3.73
CA ARG A 243 8.70 7.03 -3.49
C ARG A 243 8.33 5.63 -3.02
N ILE A 244 8.99 4.60 -3.56
CA ILE A 244 8.72 3.20 -3.23
C ILE A 244 9.79 2.68 -2.29
N HIS A 245 9.38 1.94 -1.27
CA HIS A 245 10.25 1.38 -0.25
C HIS A 245 10.01 -0.11 -0.10
N ALA A 246 11.09 -0.88 -0.11
CA ALA A 246 11.10 -2.32 0.12
C ALA A 246 11.36 -2.60 1.60
N LEU A 247 10.40 -3.19 2.31
CA LEU A 247 10.47 -3.44 3.75
C LEU A 247 10.19 -4.92 4.05
N VAL A 248 10.83 -5.44 5.10
CA VAL A 248 10.52 -6.76 5.65
C VAL A 248 10.35 -6.65 7.15
N PHE A 249 9.23 -7.14 7.64
CA PHE A 249 8.93 -7.24 9.07
C PHE A 249 9.34 -8.61 9.61
N ASP A 250 10.00 -8.63 10.76
CA ASP A 250 10.28 -9.87 11.48
C ASP A 250 9.35 -9.99 12.70
N PRO A 251 8.30 -10.84 12.63
CA PRO A 251 7.36 -11.00 13.74
C PRO A 251 7.98 -11.58 15.02
N SER A 252 9.16 -12.21 14.91
CA SER A 252 9.82 -12.84 16.07
C SER A 252 10.47 -11.83 17.01
N VAL A 253 10.85 -10.65 16.47
CA VAL A 253 11.50 -9.57 17.22
C VAL A 253 10.75 -8.25 17.13
N GLY A 254 9.73 -8.15 16.27
CA GLY A 254 8.93 -6.94 16.05
C GLY A 254 9.66 -5.86 15.24
N GLU A 255 10.71 -6.21 14.51
CA GLU A 255 11.55 -5.26 13.78
C GLU A 255 11.07 -5.10 12.32
N LEU A 256 10.96 -3.85 11.88
CA LEU A 256 10.68 -3.49 10.49
C LEU A 256 11.97 -3.05 9.81
N ASN A 257 12.51 -3.92 8.96
CA ASN A 257 13.78 -3.72 8.28
C ASN A 257 13.57 -3.21 6.85
N LYS A 258 14.39 -2.26 6.45
CA LYS A 258 14.44 -1.78 5.09
C LYS A 258 15.47 -2.58 4.31
N LEU A 259 15.06 -3.07 3.13
CA LEU A 259 15.98 -3.72 2.20
C LEU A 259 16.82 -2.67 1.46
N ASP A 260 18.12 -2.93 1.35
CA ASP A 260 19.02 -2.14 0.52
C ASP A 260 18.90 -2.58 -0.95
N VAL A 261 18.19 -1.79 -1.74
CA VAL A 261 17.91 -2.09 -3.16
C VAL A 261 18.24 -0.89 -4.01
N ASP A 262 19.15 -1.07 -4.94
CA ASP A 262 19.40 -0.08 -5.99
C ASP A 262 18.32 -0.19 -7.08
N PHE A 263 17.19 0.47 -6.84
CA PHE A 263 16.11 0.53 -7.85
C PHE A 263 16.53 1.25 -9.12
N ARG A 264 17.47 2.19 -9.05
CA ARG A 264 17.94 2.92 -10.23
C ARG A 264 18.68 2.00 -11.18
N ALA A 265 19.64 1.23 -10.67
CA ALA A 265 20.34 0.23 -11.49
C ALA A 265 19.36 -0.77 -12.11
N ASN A 266 18.35 -1.22 -11.35
CA ASN A 266 17.32 -2.12 -11.85
C ASN A 266 16.46 -1.46 -12.95
N ILE A 267 16.00 -0.22 -12.76
CA ILE A 267 15.22 0.50 -13.77
C ILE A 267 16.06 0.72 -15.03
N SER A 268 17.28 1.23 -14.91
CA SER A 268 18.18 1.46 -16.04
C SER A 268 18.45 0.17 -16.82
N ARG A 269 18.54 -0.96 -16.13
CA ARG A 269 18.74 -2.27 -16.77
C ARG A 269 17.56 -2.71 -17.62
N PHE A 270 16.33 -2.35 -17.23
CA PHE A 270 15.10 -2.85 -17.86
C PHE A 270 14.30 -1.78 -18.61
N GLN A 271 14.74 -0.52 -18.64
CA GLN A 271 14.04 0.57 -19.33
C GLN A 271 13.83 0.32 -20.83
N HIS A 272 14.66 -0.51 -21.46
CA HIS A 272 14.52 -0.87 -22.87
C HIS A 272 13.41 -1.91 -23.14
N ILE A 273 12.87 -2.54 -22.09
CA ILE A 273 11.78 -3.53 -22.14
C ILE A 273 10.46 -2.90 -21.70
N TYR A 274 10.55 -2.04 -20.66
CA TYR A 274 9.42 -1.33 -20.11
C TYR A 274 9.62 0.16 -20.33
N ASP A 275 8.57 0.89 -20.73
CA ASP A 275 8.62 2.35 -20.88
C ASP A 275 8.76 3.02 -19.48
N LEU A 276 9.95 2.91 -18.93
CA LEU A 276 10.31 3.47 -17.64
C LEU A 276 10.99 4.81 -17.85
N HIS A 277 10.39 5.86 -17.33
CA HIS A 277 10.99 7.18 -17.35
C HIS A 277 12.15 7.23 -16.34
N ASP A 278 13.38 7.31 -16.86
CA ASP A 278 14.54 7.67 -16.05
C ASP A 278 14.42 9.18 -15.75
N VAL A 279 13.98 9.48 -14.55
CA VAL A 279 13.91 10.87 -14.09
C VAL A 279 15.35 11.34 -13.88
N PRO A 280 15.85 12.30 -14.68
CA PRO A 280 17.26 12.67 -14.65
C PRO A 280 17.69 13.13 -13.26
N ASP A 281 18.87 12.67 -12.86
CA ASP A 281 19.55 13.13 -11.65
C ASP A 281 20.10 14.54 -11.91
N SER A 282 19.66 15.53 -11.18
CA SER A 282 20.20 16.88 -11.29
C SER A 282 21.51 17.07 -10.50
N SER A 283 21.92 16.08 -9.71
CA SER A 283 23.17 16.13 -8.96
C SER A 283 24.30 15.40 -9.71
N THR A 284 25.08 16.13 -10.46
CA THR A 284 26.33 15.65 -11.09
C THR A 284 27.50 15.51 -10.12
N ASP A 285 27.28 15.77 -8.82
CA ASP A 285 28.31 15.67 -7.81
C ASP A 285 28.07 14.47 -6.89
N GLY A 286 28.65 13.38 -7.03
CA GLY A 286 28.55 12.15 -6.24
C GLY A 286 28.62 12.28 -4.69
N SER A 287 28.19 13.41 -4.12
CA SER A 287 28.24 13.76 -2.69
C SER A 287 26.89 13.60 -1.94
N GLY A 288 25.85 13.01 -2.58
CA GLY A 288 24.62 12.63 -1.89
C GLY A 288 24.88 11.49 -0.88
N PRO A 289 24.15 11.46 0.25
CA PRO A 289 24.24 10.33 1.17
C PRO A 289 23.94 9.04 0.43
N LYS A 290 24.71 7.98 0.72
CA LYS A 290 24.56 6.62 0.15
C LYS A 290 23.27 5.93 0.57
N ASP A 291 22.22 6.68 0.83
CA ASP A 291 20.88 6.15 1.04
C ASP A 291 20.34 5.72 -0.32
N SER A 292 20.28 4.42 -0.53
CA SER A 292 19.77 3.66 -1.68
C SER A 292 18.29 3.96 -2.03
N HIS A 293 17.84 5.16 -1.76
CA HIS A 293 16.51 5.63 -2.08
C HIS A 293 16.60 6.58 -3.25
N PHE A 294 15.77 6.36 -4.25
CA PHE A 294 15.49 7.31 -5.31
C PHE A 294 15.21 8.70 -4.74
N MET A 295 16.25 9.43 -4.39
CA MET A 295 16.21 10.79 -3.90
C MET A 295 16.77 11.71 -4.97
N PHE A 296 15.97 11.99 -6.00
CA PHE A 296 16.26 13.12 -6.85
C PHE A 296 15.73 14.38 -6.18
N LYS A 297 16.62 15.12 -5.51
CA LYS A 297 16.30 16.48 -5.08
C LYS A 297 16.46 17.38 -6.29
N LYS A 298 15.37 18.03 -6.72
CA LYS A 298 15.45 19.10 -7.71
C LYS A 298 16.26 20.25 -7.13
N GLU A 299 17.26 20.70 -7.84
CA GLU A 299 17.81 22.03 -7.55
C GLU A 299 16.74 23.07 -7.84
N ASN A 300 16.51 23.95 -6.87
CA ASN A 300 15.56 25.05 -7.04
C ASN A 300 16.19 26.08 -8.00
N PRO A 301 15.69 26.26 -9.22
CA PRO A 301 16.30 27.16 -10.20
C PRO A 301 16.25 28.64 -9.80
N LYS A 302 15.65 28.98 -8.64
CA LYS A 302 15.56 30.36 -8.11
C LYS A 302 16.70 30.76 -7.17
N LYS A 303 17.77 29.95 -7.06
CA LYS A 303 18.99 30.33 -6.31
C LYS A 303 20.17 30.50 -7.28
N ARG A 304 20.01 31.29 -8.29
CA ARG A 304 21.10 31.95 -9.01
C ARG A 304 20.80 33.46 -9.08
#